data_00f462640219e3a8c03aab9ccae86bdc
#
_entry.id   00f462640219e3a8c03aab9ccae86bdc
#
_cell.length_a   1.000
_cell.length_b   1.000
_cell.length_c   1.000
_cell.angle_alpha   90.00
_cell.angle_beta   90.00
_cell.angle_gamma   90.00
#
_symmetry.space_group_name_H-M   'P 1'
#
loop_
_entity.id
_entity.type
_entity.pdbx_description
1 polymer ?
#
loop_
_entity_poly.entity_id
_entity_poly.type
_entity_poly.pdbx_seq_one_letter_code
_entity_poly.pdbx_strand_id
1 'polypeptide(L)'
;MRPEPVGDGRPLQGCPATGGVDPGGGGGHVRANPTETPPVAVTTEPRPNAVVTLGSVRFGNALPLALIAGPCQLESRDHAFEMAGALKELAGKLGIGLVYKTSFDKANRTSSSSARGLGLRKSLPIFAELREKLGVPVLTDIHDAAQCADVAAAVDVLQIPAFLCRQTDLLVAAAQTGKAVNVKKGQFLAPWDMANVAAKITRAGNRNVLVTERGASFGYNTLVSDMRALPILARTTGAPVIFDATHSVQQPGGQGTSSGGEREFVPVLARAAVAVGVAGVFIETHQDPDHAPSDGPNMVPLKAMEDLLRTLIAFDKVAKASVETKA
;
A
#
# COMPACT_ATOMS: atom_id res chain seq x y z
N MET A 1 34.64 -2.22 47.69
CA MET A 1 33.32 -2.45 48.33
C MET A 1 32.58 -3.49 47.49
N ARG A 2 32.42 -4.68 48.00
CA ARG A 2 31.63 -5.75 47.40
C ARG A 2 30.23 -5.69 48.04
N PRO A 3 29.12 -5.87 47.29
CA PRO A 3 27.82 -6.09 47.92
C PRO A 3 27.63 -7.59 48.23
N GLU A 4 27.07 -7.84 49.38
CA GLU A 4 26.73 -9.17 49.92
C GLU A 4 25.46 -9.74 49.27
N PRO A 5 25.27 -11.09 49.33
CA PRO A 5 24.12 -11.76 48.75
C PRO A 5 22.96 -11.82 49.76
N VAL A 6 21.73 -11.51 49.28
CA VAL A 6 20.49 -11.77 50.04
C VAL A 6 19.92 -13.10 49.55
N GLY A 7 19.95 -14.09 50.43
CA GLY A 7 19.14 -15.30 50.34
C GLY A 7 17.78 -15.08 50.94
N ASP A 8 16.73 -15.68 50.46
CA ASP A 8 15.88 -16.56 51.26
C ASP A 8 14.90 -17.33 50.33
N GLY A 9 15.07 -18.62 50.31
CA GLY A 9 14.13 -19.53 49.69
C GLY A 9 13.02 -19.91 50.66
N ARG A 10 11.77 -19.76 50.28
CA ARG A 10 10.64 -20.47 50.89
C ARG A 10 9.88 -21.28 49.85
N PRO A 11 9.57 -22.56 50.11
CA PRO A 11 8.79 -23.42 49.24
C PRO A 11 7.30 -23.10 49.31
N LEU A 12 6.63 -23.07 48.15
CA LEU A 12 5.18 -22.98 48.05
C LEU A 12 4.57 -24.31 48.50
N GLN A 13 3.70 -24.21 49.50
CA GLN A 13 2.92 -25.31 50.08
C GLN A 13 1.83 -25.76 49.11
N GLY A 14 1.59 -27.06 49.10
CA GLY A 14 0.68 -27.77 48.22
C GLY A 14 -0.80 -27.49 48.43
N CYS A 15 -1.58 -27.65 47.38
CA CYS A 15 -3.01 -27.79 47.39
C CYS A 15 -3.42 -29.21 47.82
N PRO A 16 -4.45 -29.38 48.66
CA PRO A 16 -4.96 -30.69 49.04
C PRO A 16 -5.93 -31.24 47.99
N ALA A 17 -5.76 -32.52 47.69
CA ALA A 17 -6.71 -33.35 46.96
C ALA A 17 -7.68 -34.01 47.96
N THR A 18 -8.98 -33.89 47.76
CA THR A 18 -10.05 -34.80 48.19
C THR A 18 -11.31 -34.42 47.43
N GLY A 19 -12.14 -35.25 46.94
CA GLY A 19 -12.54 -36.62 47.16
C GLY A 19 -13.74 -36.97 46.29
N GLY A 20 -13.97 -38.23 46.15
CA GLY A 20 -15.29 -38.81 46.12
C GLY A 20 -15.98 -38.99 44.76
N VAL A 21 -15.82 -40.14 44.20
CA VAL A 21 -16.62 -40.66 43.10
C VAL A 21 -17.86 -41.34 43.66
N ASP A 22 -19.05 -41.01 43.13
CA ASP A 22 -20.27 -41.77 43.34
C ASP A 22 -20.78 -42.26 41.94
N PRO A 23 -21.11 -43.55 41.82
CA PRO A 23 -21.54 -44.13 40.54
C PRO A 23 -23.05 -44.32 40.51
N GLY A 24 -23.73 -43.79 39.52
CA GLY A 24 -25.10 -44.21 39.29
C GLY A 24 -25.92 -43.26 38.40
N GLY A 25 -26.24 -43.70 37.20
CA GLY A 25 -27.30 -43.07 36.39
C GLY A 25 -27.08 -43.24 34.90
N GLY A 26 -27.65 -44.34 34.34
CA GLY A 26 -27.61 -44.60 32.91
C GLY A 26 -28.47 -43.57 32.11
N GLY A 27 -27.83 -42.92 31.18
CA GLY A 27 -28.45 -42.09 30.17
C GLY A 27 -27.71 -42.28 28.88
N GLY A 28 -28.38 -42.84 27.88
CA GLY A 28 -27.79 -43.14 26.58
C GLY A 28 -27.21 -41.90 25.90
N HIS A 29 -25.88 -41.79 25.92
CA HIS A 29 -25.17 -40.83 25.10
C HIS A 29 -25.10 -41.36 23.68
N VAL A 30 -25.94 -40.76 22.81
CA VAL A 30 -25.67 -40.79 21.37
C VAL A 30 -24.31 -40.17 21.15
N ARG A 31 -23.29 -40.98 20.86
CA ARG A 31 -21.98 -40.52 20.47
C ARG A 31 -22.13 -39.78 19.13
N ALA A 32 -22.04 -38.47 19.14
CA ALA A 32 -21.83 -37.69 17.94
C ALA A 32 -20.55 -38.16 17.24
N ASN A 33 -20.66 -38.48 15.96
CA ASN A 33 -19.56 -38.92 15.13
C ASN A 33 -18.53 -37.75 14.99
N PRO A 34 -17.24 -37.90 15.34
CA PRO A 34 -16.30 -36.76 15.37
C PRO A 34 -15.75 -36.36 14.01
N THR A 35 -16.37 -36.78 12.90
CA THR A 35 -15.85 -36.55 11.52
C THR A 35 -16.70 -35.61 10.67
N GLU A 36 -17.74 -34.99 11.16
CA GLU A 36 -18.38 -33.90 10.45
C GLU A 36 -17.81 -32.55 10.91
N THR A 37 -16.79 -32.08 10.21
CA THR A 37 -16.41 -30.67 10.24
C THR A 37 -17.66 -29.89 9.82
N PRO A 38 -18.20 -28.98 10.64
CA PRO A 38 -19.35 -28.18 10.25
C PRO A 38 -19.01 -27.50 8.93
N PRO A 39 -19.95 -27.41 7.97
CA PRO A 39 -19.71 -26.74 6.72
C PRO A 39 -19.24 -25.33 7.06
N VAL A 40 -18.04 -25.01 6.63
CA VAL A 40 -17.52 -23.64 6.70
C VAL A 40 -18.54 -22.80 5.98
N ALA A 41 -19.32 -22.01 6.73
CA ALA A 41 -20.24 -21.06 6.15
C ALA A 41 -19.41 -20.23 5.17
N VAL A 42 -19.66 -20.40 3.88
CA VAL A 42 -19.08 -19.55 2.83
C VAL A 42 -19.68 -18.18 3.10
N THR A 43 -18.99 -17.43 3.95
CA THR A 43 -19.33 -16.03 4.17
C THR A 43 -19.16 -15.37 2.81
N THR A 44 -20.25 -14.92 2.23
CA THR A 44 -20.30 -14.13 0.99
C THR A 44 -19.74 -12.72 1.26
N GLU A 45 -18.59 -12.64 1.89
CA GLU A 45 -17.88 -11.38 2.15
C GLU A 45 -17.55 -10.76 0.80
N PRO A 46 -17.95 -9.52 0.56
CA PRO A 46 -17.64 -8.84 -0.69
C PRO A 46 -16.13 -8.68 -0.82
N ARG A 47 -15.55 -9.23 -1.87
CA ARG A 47 -14.12 -9.11 -2.16
C ARG A 47 -13.85 -7.94 -3.11
N PRO A 48 -12.65 -7.35 -3.07
CA PRO A 48 -12.18 -6.43 -4.10
C PRO A 48 -12.31 -7.01 -5.51
N ASN A 49 -12.43 -6.13 -6.49
CA ASN A 49 -12.35 -6.53 -7.89
C ASN A 49 -10.93 -6.98 -8.23
N ALA A 50 -10.79 -8.10 -8.94
CA ALA A 50 -9.48 -8.59 -9.41
C ALA A 50 -8.85 -7.64 -10.46
N VAL A 51 -9.67 -6.83 -11.11
CA VAL A 51 -9.25 -5.76 -12.04
C VAL A 51 -9.93 -4.46 -11.65
N VAL A 52 -9.12 -3.41 -11.46
CA VAL A 52 -9.58 -2.04 -11.27
C VAL A 52 -9.29 -1.24 -12.52
N THR A 53 -10.31 -0.57 -13.06
CA THR A 53 -10.21 0.20 -14.30
C THR A 53 -10.38 1.69 -14.01
N LEU A 54 -9.46 2.51 -14.53
CA LEU A 54 -9.41 3.96 -14.39
C LEU A 54 -9.25 4.58 -15.78
N GLY A 55 -10.37 4.90 -16.43
CA GLY A 55 -10.35 5.29 -17.85
C GLY A 55 -9.76 4.15 -18.71
N SER A 56 -8.65 4.43 -19.39
CA SER A 56 -7.93 3.45 -20.21
C SER A 56 -6.94 2.57 -19.41
N VAL A 57 -6.66 2.93 -18.16
CA VAL A 57 -5.66 2.23 -17.32
C VAL A 57 -6.34 1.09 -16.56
N ARG A 58 -5.76 -0.10 -16.61
CA ARG A 58 -6.26 -1.28 -15.92
C ARG A 58 -5.19 -1.86 -15.01
N PHE A 59 -5.56 -2.10 -13.75
CA PHE A 59 -4.73 -2.77 -12.76
C PHE A 59 -5.26 -4.18 -12.51
N GLY A 60 -4.44 -5.18 -12.74
CA GLY A 60 -4.76 -6.58 -12.45
C GLY A 60 -3.47 -7.40 -12.39
N ASN A 61 -3.36 -8.34 -11.45
CA ASN A 61 -2.12 -9.09 -11.22
C ASN A 61 -1.69 -9.94 -12.44
N ALA A 62 -2.64 -10.29 -13.31
CA ALA A 62 -2.38 -11.02 -14.55
C ALA A 62 -2.34 -10.10 -15.79
N LEU A 63 -2.61 -8.80 -15.66
CA LEU A 63 -2.59 -7.85 -16.77
C LEU A 63 -1.20 -7.22 -16.93
N PRO A 64 -0.91 -6.62 -18.12
CA PRO A 64 0.31 -5.85 -18.29
C PRO A 64 0.51 -4.81 -17.19
N LEU A 65 1.78 -4.58 -16.83
CA LEU A 65 2.18 -3.66 -15.76
C LEU A 65 1.59 -2.27 -15.98
N ALA A 66 1.05 -1.66 -14.93
CA ALA A 66 0.64 -0.26 -14.93
C ALA A 66 1.56 0.58 -14.02
N LEU A 67 1.61 1.88 -14.29
CA LEU A 67 2.47 2.85 -13.59
C LEU A 67 1.63 3.86 -12.80
N ILE A 68 1.97 4.04 -11.54
CA ILE A 68 1.57 5.20 -10.73
C ILE A 68 2.83 6.04 -10.54
N ALA A 69 2.89 7.26 -11.07
CA ALA A 69 4.10 8.09 -10.98
C ALA A 69 3.81 9.58 -10.94
N GLY A 70 4.74 10.33 -10.37
CA GLY A 70 4.74 11.78 -10.27
C GLY A 70 5.61 12.26 -9.12
N PRO A 71 5.70 13.57 -8.87
CA PRO A 71 6.50 14.11 -7.79
C PRO A 71 5.86 13.80 -6.43
N CYS A 72 6.70 13.71 -5.41
CA CYS A 72 6.25 13.43 -4.05
C CYS A 72 5.18 14.42 -3.58
N GLN A 73 5.36 15.69 -3.86
CA GLN A 73 4.53 16.81 -3.42
C GLN A 73 4.11 17.69 -4.61
N LEU A 74 2.89 18.22 -4.57
CA LEU A 74 2.43 19.24 -5.52
C LEU A 74 3.12 20.57 -5.18
N GLU A 75 3.99 21.04 -6.07
CA GLU A 75 4.79 22.24 -5.88
C GLU A 75 4.12 23.49 -6.47
N SER A 76 3.69 23.37 -7.71
CA SER A 76 2.93 24.40 -8.41
C SER A 76 2.04 23.77 -9.48
N ARG A 77 1.14 24.57 -10.04
CA ARG A 77 0.34 24.16 -11.21
C ARG A 77 1.21 23.83 -12.41
N ASP A 78 2.14 24.73 -12.75
CA ASP A 78 2.95 24.60 -13.95
C ASP A 78 3.91 23.40 -13.84
N HIS A 79 4.53 23.20 -12.68
CA HIS A 79 5.34 22.00 -12.40
C HIS A 79 4.50 20.72 -12.52
N ALA A 80 3.28 20.71 -12.03
CA ALA A 80 2.40 19.54 -12.14
C ALA A 80 2.06 19.20 -13.60
N PHE A 81 1.83 20.22 -14.44
CA PHE A 81 1.57 20.03 -15.88
C PHE A 81 2.82 19.57 -16.64
N GLU A 82 3.98 20.13 -16.32
CA GLU A 82 5.27 19.70 -16.88
C GLU A 82 5.53 18.22 -16.59
N MET A 83 5.47 17.83 -15.31
CA MET A 83 5.72 16.46 -14.89
C MET A 83 4.68 15.47 -15.43
N ALA A 84 3.41 15.81 -15.36
CA ALA A 84 2.34 14.94 -15.88
C ALA A 84 2.40 14.81 -17.41
N GLY A 85 2.74 15.88 -18.13
CA GLY A 85 2.92 15.88 -19.58
C GLY A 85 4.08 14.98 -19.99
N ALA A 86 5.24 15.14 -19.37
CA ALA A 86 6.42 14.32 -19.63
C ALA A 86 6.16 12.82 -19.33
N LEU A 87 5.50 12.52 -18.21
CA LEU A 87 5.15 11.13 -17.86
C LEU A 87 4.10 10.54 -18.82
N LYS A 88 3.12 11.32 -19.27
CA LYS A 88 2.14 10.89 -20.27
C LYS A 88 2.80 10.55 -21.61
N GLU A 89 3.71 11.40 -22.09
CA GLU A 89 4.47 11.14 -23.30
C GLU A 89 5.30 9.86 -23.19
N LEU A 90 6.02 9.72 -22.09
CA LEU A 90 6.82 8.53 -21.80
C LEU A 90 5.96 7.25 -21.73
N ALA A 91 4.84 7.31 -21.04
CA ALA A 91 3.92 6.18 -20.92
C ALA A 91 3.32 5.78 -22.28
N GLY A 92 2.95 6.77 -23.11
CA GLY A 92 2.48 6.54 -24.46
C GLY A 92 3.55 5.89 -25.36
N LYS A 93 4.80 6.37 -25.29
CA LYS A 93 5.95 5.79 -26.01
C LYS A 93 6.21 4.33 -25.63
N LEU A 94 6.01 3.98 -24.37
CA LEU A 94 6.27 2.63 -23.85
C LEU A 94 5.05 1.71 -23.87
N GLY A 95 3.87 2.23 -24.15
CA GLY A 95 2.61 1.47 -24.13
C GLY A 95 2.21 1.01 -22.72
N ILE A 96 2.59 1.77 -21.66
CA ILE A 96 2.25 1.47 -20.27
C ILE A 96 1.12 2.39 -19.78
N GLY A 97 0.13 1.84 -19.06
CA GLY A 97 -0.92 2.66 -18.45
C GLY A 97 -0.36 3.53 -17.34
N LEU A 98 -0.74 4.83 -17.31
CA LEU A 98 -0.26 5.81 -16.32
C LEU A 98 -1.40 6.36 -15.47
N VAL A 99 -1.20 6.37 -14.16
CA VAL A 99 -1.92 7.21 -13.19
C VAL A 99 -0.93 8.25 -12.66
N TYR A 100 -1.24 9.53 -12.84
CA TYR A 100 -0.40 10.60 -12.30
C TYR A 100 -0.63 10.76 -10.81
N LYS A 101 0.44 10.83 -10.03
CA LYS A 101 0.38 10.95 -8.57
C LYS A 101 1.14 12.18 -8.08
N THR A 102 0.50 12.94 -7.22
CA THR A 102 1.18 13.94 -6.37
C THR A 102 0.34 14.23 -5.13
N SER A 103 0.97 14.64 -4.02
CA SER A 103 0.27 14.89 -2.75
C SER A 103 0.04 16.38 -2.56
N PHE A 104 -1.17 16.77 -2.18
CA PHE A 104 -1.50 18.16 -1.85
C PHE A 104 -0.95 18.60 -0.49
N ASP A 105 -0.71 17.66 0.39
CA ASP A 105 -0.19 17.88 1.75
C ASP A 105 0.69 16.70 2.18
N LYS A 106 1.74 16.99 2.91
CA LYS A 106 2.58 16.04 3.63
C LYS A 106 2.28 16.13 5.13
N ALA A 107 1.16 15.52 5.55
CA ALA A 107 0.62 15.64 6.90
C ALA A 107 1.51 15.02 8.00
N ASN A 108 2.40 14.10 7.64
CA ASN A 108 3.26 13.33 8.56
C ASN A 108 4.74 13.74 8.52
N ARG A 109 5.04 15.03 8.30
CA ARG A 109 6.43 15.53 8.32
C ARG A 109 7.12 15.26 9.66
N THR A 110 8.41 14.89 9.60
CA THR A 110 9.26 14.71 10.79
C THR A 110 9.45 16.03 11.53
N SER A 111 9.66 17.15 10.81
CA SER A 111 9.77 18.48 11.40
C SER A 111 8.53 19.32 11.11
N SER A 112 8.08 20.09 12.11
CA SER A 112 6.97 21.04 11.97
C SER A 112 7.31 22.23 11.05
N SER A 113 8.60 22.51 10.82
CA SER A 113 9.06 23.57 9.91
C SER A 113 9.15 23.14 8.45
N SER A 114 9.00 21.86 8.14
CA SER A 114 9.08 21.36 6.77
C SER A 114 7.89 21.81 5.91
N ALA A 115 8.15 22.08 4.62
CA ALA A 115 7.10 22.42 3.66
C ALA A 115 6.08 21.30 3.54
N ARG A 116 4.79 21.61 3.65
CA ARG A 116 3.69 20.64 3.60
C ARG A 116 3.04 20.51 2.23
N GLY A 117 3.20 21.48 1.35
CA GLY A 117 2.55 21.51 0.03
C GLY A 117 1.61 22.70 -0.12
N LEU A 118 0.84 22.73 -1.21
CA LEU A 118 -0.09 23.83 -1.51
C LEU A 118 -1.35 23.80 -0.64
N GLY A 119 -1.64 22.67 0.00
CA GLY A 119 -2.87 22.45 0.75
C GLY A 119 -4.07 22.11 -0.13
N LEU A 120 -5.12 21.54 0.49
CA LEU A 120 -6.29 20.98 -0.18
C LEU A 120 -6.93 21.95 -1.17
N ARG A 121 -7.36 23.11 -0.69
CA ARG A 121 -8.18 24.07 -1.49
C ARG A 121 -7.50 24.55 -2.78
N LYS A 122 -6.17 24.77 -2.74
CA LYS A 122 -5.42 25.22 -3.91
C LYS A 122 -5.12 24.08 -4.89
N SER A 123 -5.07 22.85 -4.41
CA SER A 123 -4.69 21.68 -5.20
C SER A 123 -5.86 21.09 -5.98
N LEU A 124 -7.08 21.12 -5.46
CA LEU A 124 -8.24 20.50 -6.11
C LEU A 124 -8.49 21.03 -7.53
N PRO A 125 -8.46 22.35 -7.80
CA PRO A 125 -8.60 22.86 -9.17
C PRO A 125 -7.50 22.36 -10.11
N ILE A 126 -6.25 22.23 -9.61
CA ILE A 126 -5.12 21.75 -10.41
C ILE A 126 -5.32 20.28 -10.80
N PHE A 127 -5.78 19.43 -9.87
CA PHE A 127 -6.07 18.02 -10.14
C PHE A 127 -7.19 17.87 -11.17
N ALA A 128 -8.27 18.62 -11.04
CA ALA A 128 -9.36 18.59 -12.00
C ALA A 128 -8.89 19.02 -13.40
N GLU A 129 -8.09 20.08 -13.48
CA GLU A 129 -7.53 20.59 -14.73
C GLU A 129 -6.56 19.61 -15.40
N LEU A 130 -5.72 18.90 -14.62
CA LEU A 130 -4.83 17.82 -15.13
C LEU A 130 -5.64 16.70 -15.79
N ARG A 131 -6.71 16.25 -15.15
CA ARG A 131 -7.60 15.22 -15.67
C ARG A 131 -8.26 15.66 -16.96
N GLU A 132 -8.79 16.87 -16.99
CA GLU A 132 -9.51 17.42 -18.15
C GLU A 132 -8.56 17.63 -19.35
N LYS A 133 -7.45 18.33 -19.13
CA LYS A 133 -6.55 18.74 -20.25
C LYS A 133 -5.61 17.64 -20.70
N LEU A 134 -5.10 16.81 -19.79
CA LEU A 134 -4.17 15.75 -20.15
C LEU A 134 -4.85 14.39 -20.35
N GLY A 135 -6.07 14.20 -19.85
CA GLY A 135 -6.80 12.94 -19.96
C GLY A 135 -6.10 11.78 -19.21
N VAL A 136 -5.30 12.09 -18.18
CA VAL A 136 -4.64 11.11 -17.32
C VAL A 136 -5.39 10.96 -16.01
N PRO A 137 -5.66 9.74 -15.51
CA PRO A 137 -6.18 9.57 -14.16
C PRO A 137 -5.22 10.12 -13.11
N VAL A 138 -5.79 10.74 -12.06
CA VAL A 138 -5.02 11.39 -10.99
C VAL A 138 -5.26 10.67 -9.66
N LEU A 139 -4.19 10.51 -8.89
CA LEU A 139 -4.15 9.96 -7.54
C LEU A 139 -3.55 10.99 -6.58
N THR A 140 -4.19 11.18 -5.42
CA THR A 140 -3.60 11.94 -4.31
C THR A 140 -3.90 11.29 -2.95
N ASP A 141 -3.09 11.62 -1.94
CA ASP A 141 -3.30 11.16 -0.57
C ASP A 141 -4.50 11.88 0.07
N ILE A 142 -5.18 11.19 1.00
CA ILE A 142 -6.16 11.75 1.94
C ILE A 142 -5.72 11.43 3.36
N HIS A 143 -5.99 12.33 4.30
CA HIS A 143 -5.52 12.22 5.68
C HIS A 143 -6.63 12.22 6.71
N ASP A 144 -7.84 12.68 6.32
CA ASP A 144 -9.02 12.82 7.15
C ASP A 144 -10.28 12.44 6.36
N ALA A 145 -11.26 11.87 7.06
CA ALA A 145 -12.53 11.47 6.45
C ALA A 145 -13.29 12.66 5.80
N ALA A 146 -13.18 13.85 6.40
CA ALA A 146 -13.83 15.06 5.87
C ALA A 146 -13.26 15.52 4.51
N GLN A 147 -12.04 15.11 4.15
CA GLN A 147 -11.41 15.44 2.86
C GLN A 147 -11.94 14.57 1.71
N CYS A 148 -12.49 13.39 2.00
CA CYS A 148 -12.78 12.38 1.00
C CYS A 148 -13.71 12.86 -0.11
N ALA A 149 -14.80 13.54 0.22
CA ALA A 149 -15.79 13.99 -0.77
C ALA A 149 -15.20 15.05 -1.72
N ASP A 150 -14.53 16.05 -1.18
CA ASP A 150 -13.93 17.13 -1.96
C ASP A 150 -12.80 16.59 -2.87
N VAL A 151 -11.94 15.72 -2.33
CA VAL A 151 -10.85 15.11 -3.11
C VAL A 151 -11.41 14.22 -4.22
N ALA A 152 -12.43 13.41 -3.93
CA ALA A 152 -13.06 12.53 -4.91
C ALA A 152 -13.68 13.26 -6.11
N ALA A 153 -14.11 14.49 -5.94
CA ALA A 153 -14.58 15.32 -7.05
C ALA A 153 -13.45 15.68 -8.04
N ALA A 154 -12.23 15.81 -7.55
CA ALA A 154 -11.09 16.29 -8.33
C ALA A 154 -10.16 15.14 -8.85
N VAL A 155 -10.18 13.94 -8.24
CA VAL A 155 -9.27 12.85 -8.61
C VAL A 155 -10.01 11.54 -8.93
N ASP A 156 -9.29 10.54 -9.41
CA ASP A 156 -9.82 9.22 -9.77
C ASP A 156 -9.50 8.16 -8.73
N VAL A 157 -8.44 8.36 -7.96
CA VAL A 157 -7.98 7.45 -6.91
C VAL A 157 -7.67 8.21 -5.64
N LEU A 158 -8.30 7.80 -4.53
CA LEU A 158 -7.96 8.27 -3.19
C LEU A 158 -6.90 7.33 -2.61
N GLN A 159 -5.77 7.86 -2.13
CA GLN A 159 -4.74 7.05 -1.50
C GLN A 159 -4.79 7.19 0.02
N ILE A 160 -4.85 6.05 0.70
CA ILE A 160 -4.69 5.98 2.15
C ILE A 160 -3.20 5.80 2.46
N PRO A 161 -2.54 6.75 3.14
CA PRO A 161 -1.16 6.63 3.58
C PRO A 161 -0.93 5.42 4.51
N ALA A 162 0.29 4.89 4.51
CA ALA A 162 0.62 3.67 5.25
C ALA A 162 0.32 3.77 6.75
N PHE A 163 0.59 4.91 7.40
CA PHE A 163 0.31 5.10 8.82
C PHE A 163 -1.20 5.10 9.15
N LEU A 164 -2.04 5.43 8.19
CA LEU A 164 -3.49 5.54 8.36
C LEU A 164 -4.26 4.32 7.84
N CYS A 165 -3.56 3.29 7.38
CA CYS A 165 -4.17 2.12 6.72
C CYS A 165 -5.18 1.34 7.59
N ARG A 166 -5.17 1.49 8.91
CA ARG A 166 -6.11 0.85 9.82
C ARG A 166 -7.27 1.74 10.27
N GLN A 167 -7.26 3.03 9.93
CA GLN A 167 -8.28 4.00 10.37
C GLN A 167 -9.63 3.71 9.71
N THR A 168 -10.55 3.12 10.47
CA THR A 168 -11.83 2.61 9.94
C THR A 168 -12.66 3.72 9.29
N ASP A 169 -12.81 4.85 9.98
CA ASP A 169 -13.65 5.95 9.49
C ASP A 169 -13.10 6.55 8.18
N LEU A 170 -11.77 6.67 8.07
CA LEU A 170 -11.12 7.14 6.84
C LEU A 170 -11.32 6.16 5.67
N LEU A 171 -11.15 4.86 5.91
CA LEU A 171 -11.36 3.82 4.90
C LEU A 171 -12.81 3.77 4.42
N VAL A 172 -13.78 3.87 5.34
CA VAL A 172 -15.21 3.87 5.02
C VAL A 172 -15.59 5.15 4.25
N ALA A 173 -15.13 6.31 4.70
CA ALA A 173 -15.39 7.58 4.00
C ALA A 173 -14.81 7.58 2.58
N ALA A 174 -13.58 7.07 2.41
CA ALA A 174 -12.98 6.92 1.09
C ALA A 174 -13.79 5.96 0.19
N ALA A 175 -14.24 4.82 0.74
CA ALA A 175 -15.07 3.85 0.02
C ALA A 175 -16.40 4.45 -0.46
N GLN A 176 -17.07 5.22 0.39
CA GLN A 176 -18.36 5.85 0.11
C GLN A 176 -18.32 6.88 -1.03
N THR A 177 -17.13 7.36 -1.40
CA THR A 177 -16.98 8.24 -2.58
C THR A 177 -17.22 7.52 -3.91
N GLY A 178 -17.17 6.20 -3.95
CA GLY A 178 -17.26 5.37 -5.16
C GLY A 178 -16.01 5.41 -6.05
N LYS A 179 -15.00 6.24 -5.73
CA LYS A 179 -13.71 6.27 -6.44
C LYS A 179 -12.85 5.06 -6.06
N ALA A 180 -11.88 4.72 -6.89
CA ALA A 180 -10.91 3.71 -6.50
C ALA A 180 -10.12 4.14 -5.26
N VAL A 181 -9.82 3.19 -4.39
CA VAL A 181 -9.06 3.42 -3.16
C VAL A 181 -7.77 2.62 -3.21
N ASN A 182 -6.64 3.30 -3.22
CA ASN A 182 -5.33 2.68 -3.06
C ASN A 182 -4.91 2.74 -1.59
N VAL A 183 -4.70 1.59 -0.95
CA VAL A 183 -4.24 1.55 0.44
C VAL A 183 -2.79 1.10 0.50
N LYS A 184 -1.92 1.97 0.99
CA LYS A 184 -0.54 1.60 1.30
C LYS A 184 -0.51 0.76 2.58
N LYS A 185 0.09 -0.43 2.49
CA LYS A 185 0.27 -1.28 3.67
C LYS A 185 1.16 -0.58 4.70
N GLY A 186 0.71 -0.51 5.94
CA GLY A 186 1.53 0.00 7.04
C GLY A 186 2.80 -0.83 7.22
N GLN A 187 3.91 -0.15 7.52
CA GLN A 187 5.20 -0.78 7.78
C GLN A 187 5.16 -1.76 8.96
N PHE A 188 4.16 -1.61 9.80
CA PHE A 188 3.91 -2.42 11.01
C PHE A 188 2.93 -3.58 10.79
N LEU A 189 2.32 -3.69 9.58
CA LEU A 189 1.34 -4.74 9.27
C LEU A 189 1.99 -5.94 8.57
N ALA A 190 1.52 -7.12 8.96
CA ALA A 190 1.74 -8.33 8.18
C ALA A 190 0.90 -8.27 6.88
N PRO A 191 1.36 -8.89 5.78
CA PRO A 191 0.63 -8.81 4.51
C PRO A 191 -0.79 -9.41 4.57
N TRP A 192 -1.03 -10.45 5.36
CA TRP A 192 -2.36 -11.06 5.53
C TRP A 192 -3.34 -10.17 6.29
N ASP A 193 -2.89 -9.25 7.14
CA ASP A 193 -3.75 -8.31 7.85
C ASP A 193 -4.42 -7.29 6.93
N MET A 194 -3.88 -7.10 5.73
CA MET A 194 -4.50 -6.27 4.70
C MET A 194 -5.85 -6.79 4.21
N ALA A 195 -6.16 -8.07 4.43
CA ALA A 195 -7.50 -8.60 4.17
C ALA A 195 -8.57 -7.85 4.98
N ASN A 196 -8.29 -7.58 6.26
CA ASN A 196 -9.21 -6.82 7.13
C ASN A 196 -9.34 -5.36 6.68
N VAL A 197 -8.27 -4.77 6.18
CA VAL A 197 -8.27 -3.40 5.64
C VAL A 197 -9.14 -3.33 4.38
N ALA A 198 -8.93 -4.22 3.43
CA ALA A 198 -9.71 -4.32 2.20
C ALA A 198 -11.19 -4.63 2.49
N ALA A 199 -11.47 -5.49 3.47
CA ALA A 199 -12.83 -5.83 3.88
C ALA A 199 -13.63 -4.63 4.40
N LYS A 200 -13.01 -3.67 5.09
CA LYS A 200 -13.68 -2.43 5.52
C LYS A 200 -14.20 -1.61 4.33
N ILE A 201 -13.40 -1.55 3.26
CA ILE A 201 -13.76 -0.81 2.05
C ILE A 201 -14.85 -1.54 1.28
N THR A 202 -14.71 -2.87 1.11
CA THR A 202 -15.69 -3.66 0.35
C THR A 202 -17.02 -3.79 1.07
N ARG A 203 -17.04 -3.88 2.39
CA ARG A 203 -18.28 -3.86 3.19
C ARG A 203 -18.99 -2.49 3.13
N ALA A 204 -18.24 -1.41 2.92
CA ALA A 204 -18.81 -0.08 2.67
C ALA A 204 -19.34 0.10 1.22
N GLY A 205 -19.33 -0.97 0.41
CA GLY A 205 -19.93 -1.02 -0.93
C GLY A 205 -18.96 -0.76 -2.08
N ASN A 206 -17.66 -0.50 -1.82
CA ASN A 206 -16.68 -0.21 -2.88
C ASN A 206 -15.72 -1.39 -3.09
N ARG A 207 -15.72 -1.97 -4.30
CA ARG A 207 -14.84 -3.07 -4.67
C ARG A 207 -13.60 -2.64 -5.47
N ASN A 208 -13.46 -1.37 -5.83
CA ASN A 208 -12.32 -0.83 -6.56
C ASN A 208 -11.17 -0.51 -5.60
N VAL A 209 -10.53 -1.55 -5.11
CA VAL A 209 -9.44 -1.47 -4.12
C VAL A 209 -8.13 -1.88 -4.77
N LEU A 210 -7.11 -1.06 -4.59
CA LEU A 210 -5.70 -1.38 -4.87
C LEU A 210 -4.98 -1.52 -3.52
N VAL A 211 -4.06 -2.47 -3.41
CA VAL A 211 -3.19 -2.63 -2.23
C VAL A 211 -1.75 -2.40 -2.61
N THR A 212 -1.06 -1.55 -1.85
CA THR A 212 0.33 -1.18 -2.14
C THR A 212 1.27 -1.67 -1.04
N GLU A 213 2.24 -2.52 -1.41
CA GLU A 213 3.39 -2.89 -0.57
C GLU A 213 4.45 -1.80 -0.65
N ARG A 214 5.06 -1.44 0.50
CA ARG A 214 6.08 -0.39 0.59
C ARG A 214 7.17 -0.66 1.63
N GLY A 215 7.36 -1.91 1.99
CA GLY A 215 8.30 -2.34 3.02
C GLY A 215 7.69 -2.45 4.41
N ALA A 216 8.34 -3.21 5.25
CA ALA A 216 8.04 -3.38 6.67
C ALA A 216 9.22 -2.86 7.50
N SER A 217 8.92 -2.29 8.68
CA SER A 217 9.95 -1.83 9.61
C SER A 217 10.81 -3.00 10.09
N PHE A 218 12.13 -2.82 10.06
CA PHE A 218 13.11 -3.78 10.51
C PHE A 218 14.18 -3.08 11.35
N GLY A 219 14.00 -3.10 12.66
CA GLY A 219 14.81 -2.27 13.56
C GLY A 219 14.46 -0.78 13.46
N TYR A 220 15.44 0.08 13.72
CA TYR A 220 15.28 1.54 13.69
C TYR A 220 15.59 2.10 12.30
N ASN A 221 14.73 2.99 11.80
CA ASN A 221 14.94 3.77 10.57
C ASN A 221 15.23 2.93 9.31
N THR A 222 14.94 1.63 9.32
CA THR A 222 15.22 0.70 8.22
C THR A 222 13.95 -0.02 7.80
N LEU A 223 13.82 -0.24 6.50
CA LEU A 223 12.73 -1.01 5.90
C LEU A 223 13.30 -2.23 5.16
N VAL A 224 12.54 -3.32 5.19
CA VAL A 224 12.81 -4.52 4.38
C VAL A 224 11.59 -4.84 3.54
N SER A 225 11.80 -5.14 2.27
CA SER A 225 10.75 -5.60 1.36
C SER A 225 10.82 -7.13 1.26
N ASP A 226 9.83 -7.81 1.86
CA ASP A 226 9.65 -9.24 1.68
C ASP A 226 8.88 -9.51 0.38
N MET A 227 9.56 -10.01 -0.64
CA MET A 227 8.92 -10.30 -1.93
C MET A 227 7.81 -11.34 -1.84
N ARG A 228 7.79 -12.19 -0.79
CA ARG A 228 6.68 -13.11 -0.51
C ARG A 228 5.40 -12.38 -0.12
N ALA A 229 5.51 -11.16 0.40
CA ALA A 229 4.35 -10.34 0.74
C ALA A 229 3.44 -10.08 -0.47
N LEU A 230 4.00 -9.95 -1.66
CA LEU A 230 3.24 -9.63 -2.89
C LEU A 230 2.21 -10.72 -3.24
N PRO A 231 2.58 -12.01 -3.43
CA PRO A 231 1.60 -13.06 -3.67
C PRO A 231 0.70 -13.34 -2.46
N ILE A 232 1.15 -13.09 -1.22
CA ILE A 232 0.31 -13.18 -0.03
C ILE A 232 -0.79 -12.12 -0.10
N LEU A 233 -0.46 -10.85 -0.36
CA LEU A 233 -1.44 -9.77 -0.53
C LEU A 233 -2.46 -10.09 -1.63
N ALA A 234 -2.01 -10.56 -2.79
CA ALA A 234 -2.89 -10.93 -3.89
C ALA A 234 -3.90 -12.01 -3.49
N ARG A 235 -3.44 -13.08 -2.82
CA ARG A 235 -4.31 -14.19 -2.39
C ARG A 235 -5.27 -13.80 -1.28
N THR A 236 -4.78 -13.08 -0.27
CA THR A 236 -5.57 -12.78 0.93
C THR A 236 -6.58 -11.67 0.69
N THR A 237 -6.26 -10.67 -0.11
CA THR A 237 -7.16 -9.56 -0.40
C THR A 237 -8.02 -9.78 -1.64
N GLY A 238 -7.50 -10.47 -2.66
CA GLY A 238 -8.09 -10.56 -3.99
C GLY A 238 -7.94 -9.30 -4.84
N ALA A 239 -7.28 -8.26 -4.32
CA ALA A 239 -7.07 -6.98 -5.00
C ALA A 239 -5.85 -7.01 -5.93
N PRO A 240 -5.78 -6.11 -6.93
CA PRO A 240 -4.54 -5.82 -7.63
C PRO A 240 -3.49 -5.28 -6.65
N VAL A 241 -2.26 -5.82 -6.74
CA VAL A 241 -1.13 -5.47 -5.88
C VAL A 241 -0.21 -4.50 -6.60
N ILE A 242 0.11 -3.39 -5.94
CA ILE A 242 1.06 -2.39 -6.39
C ILE A 242 2.33 -2.51 -5.53
N PHE A 243 3.49 -2.37 -6.12
CA PHE A 243 4.74 -2.24 -5.40
C PHE A 243 5.24 -0.80 -5.44
N ASP A 244 5.38 -0.19 -4.28
CA ASP A 244 5.96 1.15 -4.13
C ASP A 244 7.49 1.04 -4.05
N ALA A 245 8.15 1.26 -5.17
CA ALA A 245 9.58 1.10 -5.30
C ALA A 245 10.38 2.22 -4.60
N THR A 246 9.82 3.43 -4.56
CA THR A 246 10.51 4.59 -3.99
C THR A 246 10.42 4.68 -2.48
N HIS A 247 9.27 4.35 -1.90
CA HIS A 247 9.16 4.34 -0.44
C HIS A 247 9.69 3.06 0.22
N SER A 248 9.92 1.99 -0.54
CA SER A 248 10.55 0.77 -0.04
C SER A 248 12.03 0.94 0.34
N VAL A 249 12.69 1.97 -0.22
CA VAL A 249 14.09 2.32 0.08
C VAL A 249 14.23 3.53 1.01
N GLN A 250 13.11 4.01 1.55
CA GLN A 250 13.10 5.13 2.49
C GLN A 250 13.73 4.72 3.83
N GLN A 251 14.45 5.66 4.43
CA GLN A 251 14.95 5.56 5.80
C GLN A 251 14.16 6.55 6.67
N PRO A 252 13.02 6.14 7.26
CA PRO A 252 12.15 7.07 8.00
C PRO A 252 12.90 7.73 9.15
N GLY A 253 12.95 9.08 9.17
CA GLY A 253 13.67 9.83 10.19
C GLY A 253 15.20 9.66 10.17
N GLY A 254 15.78 9.02 9.15
CA GLY A 254 17.21 8.68 9.09
C GLY A 254 18.14 9.89 9.04
N GLN A 255 17.63 11.08 8.72
CA GLN A 255 18.40 12.35 8.72
C GLN A 255 17.96 13.29 9.87
N GLY A 256 17.37 12.76 10.94
CA GLY A 256 16.90 13.52 12.09
C GLY A 256 15.64 14.34 11.80
N THR A 257 15.73 15.41 11.01
CA THR A 257 14.60 16.29 10.66
C THR A 257 13.87 15.90 9.38
N SER A 258 14.42 14.95 8.61
CA SER A 258 13.84 14.42 7.36
C SER A 258 14.11 12.93 7.22
N SER A 259 13.40 12.29 6.30
CA SER A 259 13.69 10.92 5.90
C SER A 259 14.92 10.90 4.98
N GLY A 260 15.79 9.93 5.23
CA GLY A 260 16.80 9.50 4.28
C GLY A 260 16.24 8.51 3.26
N GLY A 261 17.11 8.04 2.37
CA GLY A 261 16.75 6.99 1.41
C GLY A 261 17.92 6.59 0.52
N GLU A 262 17.78 5.44 -0.10
CA GLU A 262 18.82 4.82 -0.91
C GLU A 262 18.28 4.59 -2.34
N ARG A 263 18.16 5.69 -3.10
CA ARG A 263 17.64 5.73 -4.48
C ARG A 263 18.24 4.64 -5.38
N GLU A 264 19.49 4.28 -5.18
CA GLU A 264 20.20 3.27 -5.96
C GLU A 264 19.53 1.88 -5.91
N PHE A 265 18.81 1.56 -4.83
CA PHE A 265 18.10 0.31 -4.70
C PHE A 265 16.67 0.31 -5.27
N VAL A 266 16.15 1.45 -5.70
CA VAL A 266 14.83 1.52 -6.37
C VAL A 266 14.75 0.58 -7.57
N PRO A 267 15.69 0.60 -8.52
CA PRO A 267 15.66 -0.33 -9.66
C PRO A 267 15.83 -1.80 -9.26
N VAL A 268 16.56 -2.08 -8.17
CA VAL A 268 16.79 -3.44 -7.67
C VAL A 268 15.48 -4.04 -7.15
N LEU A 269 14.82 -3.33 -6.22
CA LEU A 269 13.57 -3.79 -5.61
C LEU A 269 12.42 -3.80 -6.61
N ALA A 270 12.35 -2.80 -7.51
CA ALA A 270 11.32 -2.76 -8.54
C ALA A 270 11.39 -3.97 -9.48
N ARG A 271 12.60 -4.35 -9.95
CA ARG A 271 12.79 -5.57 -10.77
C ARG A 271 12.36 -6.83 -10.03
N ALA A 272 12.77 -6.96 -8.76
CA ALA A 272 12.41 -8.12 -7.95
C ALA A 272 10.89 -8.23 -7.77
N ALA A 273 10.21 -7.14 -7.47
CA ALA A 273 8.76 -7.11 -7.30
C ALA A 273 8.01 -7.43 -8.60
N VAL A 274 8.44 -6.85 -9.73
CA VAL A 274 7.83 -7.11 -11.04
C VAL A 274 8.05 -8.55 -11.48
N ALA A 275 9.23 -9.14 -11.18
CA ALA A 275 9.50 -10.56 -11.46
C ALA A 275 8.61 -11.52 -10.65
N VAL A 276 8.12 -11.11 -9.48
CA VAL A 276 7.13 -11.88 -8.70
C VAL A 276 5.74 -11.83 -9.36
N GLY A 277 5.43 -10.76 -10.06
CA GLY A 277 4.13 -10.52 -10.71
C GLY A 277 3.23 -9.60 -9.88
N VAL A 278 3.25 -8.31 -10.18
CA VAL A 278 2.40 -7.28 -9.57
C VAL A 278 1.53 -6.60 -10.65
N ALA A 279 0.42 -5.98 -10.22
CA ALA A 279 -0.47 -5.24 -11.12
C ALA A 279 0.14 -3.92 -11.58
N GLY A 280 1.00 -3.34 -10.77
CA GLY A 280 1.62 -2.05 -11.06
C GLY A 280 2.80 -1.72 -10.16
N VAL A 281 3.54 -0.71 -10.55
CA VAL A 281 4.59 -0.09 -9.74
C VAL A 281 4.23 1.36 -9.44
N PHE A 282 4.59 1.78 -8.23
CA PHE A 282 4.48 3.15 -7.78
C PHE A 282 5.90 3.72 -7.70
N ILE A 283 6.17 4.80 -8.44
CA ILE A 283 7.50 5.42 -8.53
C ILE A 283 7.36 6.93 -8.41
N GLU A 284 7.88 7.51 -7.33
CA GLU A 284 8.03 8.96 -7.28
C GLU A 284 9.23 9.39 -8.14
N THR A 285 9.02 10.44 -8.93
CA THR A 285 10.01 10.97 -9.86
C THR A 285 9.94 12.48 -9.91
N HIS A 286 11.07 13.11 -10.18
CA HIS A 286 11.22 14.55 -10.26
C HIS A 286 12.30 14.90 -11.30
N GLN A 287 12.21 16.05 -11.97
CA GLN A 287 13.25 16.49 -12.90
C GLN A 287 14.60 16.75 -12.21
N ASP A 288 14.55 17.22 -10.96
CA ASP A 288 15.72 17.46 -10.09
C ASP A 288 15.41 16.98 -8.65
N PRO A 289 15.55 15.66 -8.37
CA PRO A 289 15.21 15.11 -7.06
C PRO A 289 16.02 15.70 -5.90
N ASP A 290 17.24 16.15 -6.16
CA ASP A 290 18.14 16.61 -5.09
C ASP A 290 17.73 17.97 -4.54
N HIS A 291 16.94 18.75 -5.30
CA HIS A 291 16.36 20.02 -4.86
C HIS A 291 14.84 19.94 -4.63
N ALA A 292 14.25 18.75 -4.69
CA ALA A 292 12.84 18.57 -4.43
C ALA A 292 12.47 18.86 -2.96
N PRO A 293 11.28 19.41 -2.69
CA PRO A 293 10.87 19.79 -1.33
C PRO A 293 10.59 18.61 -0.40
N SER A 294 10.50 17.38 -0.94
CA SER A 294 10.20 16.15 -0.19
C SER A 294 10.79 14.94 -0.86
N ASP A 295 11.26 13.98 -0.03
CA ASP A 295 11.68 12.62 -0.40
C ASP A 295 12.72 12.54 -1.55
N GLY A 296 13.49 13.63 -1.77
CA GLY A 296 14.53 13.70 -2.78
C GLY A 296 15.45 12.48 -2.82
N PRO A 297 16.00 12.01 -1.67
CA PRO A 297 16.87 10.83 -1.64
C PRO A 297 16.26 9.52 -2.18
N ASN A 298 14.93 9.43 -2.29
CA ASN A 298 14.24 8.24 -2.78
C ASN A 298 13.78 8.36 -4.23
N MET A 299 13.52 9.58 -4.71
CA MET A 299 12.91 9.78 -6.02
C MET A 299 13.86 9.43 -7.17
N VAL A 300 13.30 8.82 -8.19
CA VAL A 300 14.00 8.54 -9.45
C VAL A 300 14.08 9.82 -10.28
N PRO A 301 15.26 10.22 -10.81
CA PRO A 301 15.33 11.32 -11.77
C PRO A 301 14.45 11.04 -13.01
N LEU A 302 13.66 12.03 -13.46
CA LEU A 302 12.76 11.86 -14.60
C LEU A 302 13.48 11.33 -15.84
N LYS A 303 14.71 11.80 -16.11
CA LYS A 303 15.57 11.34 -17.19
C LYS A 303 15.94 9.86 -17.14
N ALA A 304 15.88 9.22 -15.96
CA ALA A 304 16.18 7.80 -15.79
C ALA A 304 14.94 6.90 -15.87
N MET A 305 13.73 7.48 -15.93
CA MET A 305 12.48 6.73 -15.91
C MET A 305 12.31 5.84 -17.15
N GLU A 306 12.73 6.29 -18.31
CA GLU A 306 12.55 5.50 -19.55
C GLU A 306 13.29 4.15 -19.48
N ASP A 307 14.56 4.16 -19.15
CA ASP A 307 15.37 2.93 -19.06
C ASP A 307 14.88 2.00 -17.95
N LEU A 308 14.50 2.57 -16.82
CA LEU A 308 13.89 1.80 -15.74
C LEU A 308 12.61 1.11 -16.21
N LEU A 309 11.68 1.86 -16.80
CA LEU A 309 10.39 1.31 -17.24
C LEU A 309 10.54 0.28 -18.37
N ARG A 310 11.44 0.47 -19.32
CA ARG A 310 11.75 -0.55 -20.35
C ARG A 310 12.19 -1.86 -19.72
N THR A 311 13.06 -1.78 -18.73
CA THR A 311 13.52 -2.94 -17.98
C THR A 311 12.36 -3.62 -17.25
N LEU A 312 11.53 -2.86 -16.53
CA LEU A 312 10.39 -3.41 -15.77
C LEU A 312 9.35 -4.07 -16.69
N ILE A 313 9.05 -3.47 -17.84
CA ILE A 313 8.13 -4.04 -18.84
C ILE A 313 8.66 -5.37 -19.38
N ALA A 314 9.99 -5.50 -19.59
CA ALA A 314 10.58 -6.76 -20.01
C ALA A 314 10.45 -7.86 -18.92
N PHE A 315 10.71 -7.53 -17.67
CA PHE A 315 10.50 -8.46 -16.55
C PHE A 315 9.02 -8.85 -16.39
N ASP A 316 8.10 -7.91 -16.53
CA ASP A 316 6.66 -8.15 -16.45
C ASP A 316 6.18 -9.15 -17.50
N LYS A 317 6.65 -9.02 -18.76
CA LYS A 317 6.32 -9.97 -19.81
C LYS A 317 6.75 -11.40 -19.47
N VAL A 318 7.96 -11.57 -18.93
CA VAL A 318 8.47 -12.89 -18.52
C VAL A 318 7.68 -13.44 -17.33
N ALA A 319 7.42 -12.62 -16.32
CA ALA A 319 6.70 -13.02 -15.12
C ALA A 319 5.28 -13.51 -15.45
N LYS A 320 4.56 -12.79 -16.34
CA LYS A 320 3.16 -13.10 -16.68
C LYS A 320 2.99 -14.21 -17.70
N ALA A 321 3.93 -14.37 -18.62
CA ALA A 321 3.94 -15.51 -19.55
C ALA A 321 4.03 -16.87 -18.83
N SER A 322 4.69 -16.92 -17.67
CA SER A 322 4.80 -18.16 -16.87
C SER A 322 3.51 -18.53 -16.12
N VAL A 323 2.55 -17.62 -16.00
CA VAL A 323 1.25 -17.85 -15.35
C VAL A 323 0.25 -18.46 -16.33
N GLU A 324 0.27 -18.04 -17.59
CA GLU A 324 -0.62 -18.56 -18.67
C GLU A 324 -0.38 -20.04 -18.97
N THR A 325 0.85 -20.54 -18.72
CA THR A 325 1.21 -21.94 -18.96
C THR A 325 0.68 -22.90 -17.86
N LYS A 326 0.09 -22.40 -16.77
CA LYS A 326 -0.41 -23.19 -15.63
C LYS A 326 -1.94 -23.18 -15.47
N ALA A 327 -2.64 -22.48 -16.33
CA ALA A 327 -4.10 -22.42 -16.37
C ALA A 327 -4.67 -23.35 -17.47
#